data_0895a47f6821ab78ca6b3fc36b3f12b8
#
_entry.id   0895a47f6821ab78ca6b3fc36b3f12b8
#
_cell.length_a   1.000
_cell.length_b   1.000
_cell.length_c   1.000
_cell.angle_alpha   90.00
_cell.angle_beta   90.00
_cell.angle_gamma   90.00
#
_symmetry.space_group_name_H-M   'P 1'
#
loop_
_entity.id
_entity.type
_entity.pdbx_description
1 polymer ?
#
loop_
_entity_poly.entity_id
_entity_poly.type
_entity_poly.pdbx_seq_one_letter_code
_entity_poly.pdbx_strand_id
1 'polypeptide(L)'
;MDIKAVVAFIRRDRLEEVERKLREIGVERINVSKVKGYGEYHDFFARDWMVEEVRVDIFTRAHAVDAIVAAIMNGAHTGLPGDGVVAVMPVEKFYLIRTRAEATPTEFWPRAER
;
A
#
# COMPACT_ATOMS: atom_id res chain seq x y z
N MET A 1 3.96 -19.37 5.56
CA MET A 1 3.87 -17.96 5.92
C MET A 1 2.83 -17.28 5.04
N ASP A 2 1.92 -16.56 5.63
CA ASP A 2 0.81 -15.95 4.88
C ASP A 2 1.12 -14.47 4.61
N ILE A 3 1.43 -14.17 3.37
CA ILE A 3 1.82 -12.83 2.92
C ILE A 3 0.70 -12.24 2.08
N LYS A 4 0.45 -10.97 2.30
CA LYS A 4 -0.52 -10.20 1.53
C LYS A 4 0.17 -9.00 0.89
N ALA A 5 -0.38 -8.57 -0.23
CA ALA A 5 -0.01 -7.33 -0.87
C ALA A 5 -1.12 -6.32 -0.61
N VAL A 6 -0.78 -5.20 0.00
CA VAL A 6 -1.69 -4.08 0.17
C VAL A 6 -1.32 -3.04 -0.89
N VAL A 7 -2.24 -2.76 -1.78
CA VAL A 7 -2.03 -1.83 -2.88
C VAL A 7 -3.04 -0.70 -2.75
N ALA A 8 -2.56 0.52 -2.75
CA ALA A 8 -3.43 1.68 -2.63
C ALA A 8 -3.16 2.66 -3.77
N PHE A 9 -4.23 3.27 -4.27
CA PHE A 9 -4.15 4.41 -5.19
C PHE A 9 -4.70 5.58 -4.42
N ILE A 10 -3.85 6.56 -4.12
CA ILE A 10 -4.21 7.69 -3.26
C ILE A 10 -3.87 9.00 -3.94
N ARG A 11 -4.44 10.10 -3.44
CA ARG A 11 -4.06 11.43 -3.91
C ARG A 11 -2.60 11.67 -3.62
N ARG A 12 -1.91 12.25 -4.59
CA ARG A 12 -0.51 12.60 -4.42
C ARG A 12 -0.29 13.54 -3.24
N ASP A 13 -1.21 14.48 -3.04
CA ASP A 13 -1.10 15.46 -1.96
C ASP A 13 -1.36 14.87 -0.57
N ARG A 14 -1.77 13.60 -0.50
CA ARG A 14 -1.95 12.90 0.78
C ARG A 14 -0.82 11.91 1.08
N LEU A 15 0.14 11.78 0.19
CA LEU A 15 1.20 10.78 0.35
C LEU A 15 2.00 10.97 1.65
N GLU A 16 2.38 12.20 1.97
CA GLU A 16 3.14 12.46 3.18
C GLU A 16 2.38 12.05 4.44
N GLU A 17 1.08 12.34 4.46
CA GLU A 17 0.24 11.96 5.59
C GLU A 17 0.10 10.45 5.71
N VAL A 18 -0.07 9.76 4.59
CA VAL A 18 -0.13 8.30 4.57
C VAL A 18 1.20 7.71 5.07
N GLU A 19 2.32 8.24 4.58
CA GLU A 19 3.63 7.79 5.03
C GLU A 19 3.81 7.99 6.54
N ARG A 20 3.35 9.14 7.05
CA ARG A 20 3.44 9.43 8.47
C ARG A 20 2.64 8.42 9.29
N LYS A 21 1.40 8.14 8.87
CA LYS A 21 0.53 7.16 9.54
C LYS A 21 1.14 5.77 9.53
N LEU A 22 1.74 5.38 8.42
CA LEU A 22 2.39 4.07 8.32
C LEU A 22 3.62 3.98 9.22
N ARG A 23 4.41 5.04 9.30
CA ARG A 23 5.55 5.07 10.22
C ARG A 23 5.12 4.98 11.68
N GLU A 24 4.00 5.61 12.03
CA GLU A 24 3.47 5.54 13.41
C GLU A 24 3.21 4.11 13.86
N ILE A 25 2.84 3.23 12.95
CA ILE A 25 2.59 1.81 13.28
C ILE A 25 3.80 0.92 12.97
N GLY A 26 4.93 1.51 12.60
CA GLY A 26 6.18 0.78 12.43
C GLY A 26 6.47 0.28 11.02
N VAL A 27 5.67 0.63 10.02
CA VAL A 27 5.93 0.24 8.64
C VAL A 27 7.05 1.11 8.10
N GLU A 28 8.16 0.48 7.70
CA GLU A 28 9.35 1.18 7.21
C GLU A 28 9.55 1.09 5.71
N ARG A 29 8.98 0.07 5.08
CA ARG A 29 9.18 -0.18 3.66
C ARG A 29 7.88 -0.10 2.90
N ILE A 30 7.82 0.88 2.03
CA ILE A 30 6.74 1.01 1.07
C ILE A 30 7.35 1.31 -0.30
N ASN A 31 6.66 0.88 -1.34
CA ASN A 31 7.03 1.25 -2.70
C ASN A 31 6.00 2.26 -3.19
N VAL A 32 6.48 3.34 -3.79
CA VAL A 32 5.61 4.39 -4.31
C VAL A 32 5.93 4.59 -5.77
N SER A 33 4.90 4.64 -6.60
CA SER A 33 5.05 4.93 -8.02
C SER A 33 3.99 5.91 -8.48
N LYS A 34 4.31 6.67 -9.51
CA LYS A 34 3.34 7.57 -10.12
C LYS A 34 2.34 6.76 -10.94
N VAL A 35 1.08 7.16 -10.87
CA VAL A 35 0.04 6.56 -11.67
C VAL A 35 -0.25 7.45 -12.86
N LYS A 36 -0.30 6.82 -14.03
CA LYS A 36 -0.70 7.48 -15.24
C LYS A 36 -1.88 6.72 -15.79
N GLY A 37 -3.08 7.14 -15.37
CA GLY A 37 -4.31 6.48 -15.74
C GLY A 37 -4.95 7.10 -16.96
N TYR A 38 -5.50 6.28 -17.80
CA TYR A 38 -6.24 6.70 -18.98
C TYR A 38 -7.57 5.96 -19.06
N GLY A 39 -8.54 6.63 -19.63
CA GLY A 39 -9.80 6.02 -19.98
C GLY A 39 -10.52 5.43 -18.76
N GLU A 40 -10.92 4.19 -18.91
CA GLU A 40 -11.71 3.49 -17.91
C GLU A 40 -11.09 3.48 -16.52
N TYR A 41 -9.80 3.28 -16.46
CA TYR A 41 -9.09 3.24 -15.18
C TYR A 41 -9.18 4.58 -14.46
N HIS A 42 -9.00 5.63 -15.20
CA HIS A 42 -9.08 6.98 -14.67
C HIS A 42 -10.50 7.31 -14.21
N ASP A 43 -11.51 6.96 -15.01
CA ASP A 43 -12.90 7.20 -14.68
C ASP A 43 -13.35 6.41 -13.45
N PHE A 44 -12.78 5.22 -13.24
CA PHE A 44 -13.14 4.37 -12.13
C PHE A 44 -12.64 4.93 -10.80
N PHE A 45 -11.41 5.43 -10.76
CA PHE A 45 -10.78 5.85 -9.51
C PHE A 45 -10.92 7.34 -9.23
N ALA A 46 -10.99 8.15 -10.24
CA ALA A 46 -11.08 9.59 -10.07
C ALA A 46 -11.96 10.19 -11.15
N ARG A 47 -13.10 10.70 -10.74
CA ARG A 47 -13.96 11.45 -11.67
C ARG A 47 -13.35 12.79 -11.99
N ASP A 48 -12.55 13.30 -11.07
CA ASP A 48 -11.81 14.54 -11.27
C ASP A 48 -10.41 14.18 -11.73
N TRP A 49 -10.22 14.20 -13.01
CA TRP A 49 -8.94 13.87 -13.63
C TRP A 49 -7.89 14.97 -13.46
N MET A 50 -8.22 16.04 -12.76
CA MET A 50 -7.25 17.01 -12.27
C MET A 50 -6.51 16.50 -11.03
N VAL A 51 -7.02 15.44 -10.39
CA VAL A 51 -6.38 14.87 -9.20
C VAL A 51 -5.26 13.91 -9.62
N GLU A 52 -4.05 14.25 -9.23
CA GLU A 52 -2.91 13.35 -9.43
C GLU A 52 -2.91 12.28 -8.37
N GLU A 53 -2.63 11.06 -8.77
CA GLU A 53 -2.58 9.92 -7.87
C GLU A 53 -1.22 9.24 -7.90
N VAL A 54 -0.92 8.56 -6.80
CA VAL A 54 0.26 7.69 -6.68
C VAL A 54 -0.20 6.32 -6.22
N ARG A 55 0.57 5.30 -6.59
CA ARG A 55 0.36 3.94 -6.15
C ARG A 55 1.32 3.63 -5.01
N VAL A 56 0.79 3.05 -3.95
CA VAL A 56 1.58 2.59 -2.80
C VAL A 56 1.42 1.08 -2.71
N ASP A 57 2.54 0.37 -2.62
CA ASP A 57 2.55 -1.08 -2.49
C ASP A 57 3.27 -1.48 -1.21
N ILE A 58 2.63 -2.36 -0.44
CA ILE A 58 3.22 -2.88 0.80
C ILE A 58 3.00 -4.39 0.84
N PHE A 59 4.08 -5.14 0.99
CA PHE A 59 4.00 -6.57 1.26
C PHE A 59 4.10 -6.77 2.77
N THR A 60 3.18 -7.52 3.32
CA THR A 60 3.09 -7.69 4.76
C THR A 60 2.57 -9.06 5.14
N ARG A 61 2.73 -9.38 6.40
CA ARG A 61 2.13 -10.60 6.94
C ARG A 61 0.62 -10.37 7.11
N ALA A 62 -0.16 -11.44 6.93
CA ALA A 62 -1.61 -11.33 6.91
C ALA A 62 -2.21 -10.66 8.15
N HIS A 63 -1.66 -10.94 9.33
CA HIS A 63 -2.22 -10.40 10.57
C HIS A 63 -2.03 -8.88 10.74
N ALA A 64 -1.17 -8.27 9.92
CA ALA A 64 -0.93 -6.83 9.98
C ALA A 64 -1.76 -6.03 8.98
N VAL A 65 -2.51 -6.71 8.11
CA VAL A 65 -3.25 -6.05 7.02
C VAL A 65 -4.22 -5.00 7.53
N ASP A 66 -5.01 -5.34 8.56
CA ASP A 66 -6.04 -4.40 9.03
C ASP A 66 -5.43 -3.09 9.54
N ALA A 67 -4.31 -3.18 10.26
CA ALA A 67 -3.62 -1.99 10.76
C ALA A 67 -3.08 -1.13 9.62
N ILE A 68 -2.53 -1.77 8.60
CA ILE A 68 -1.99 -1.06 7.44
C ILE A 68 -3.11 -0.39 6.64
N VAL A 69 -4.20 -1.12 6.38
CA VAL A 69 -5.35 -0.56 5.67
C VAL A 69 -5.92 0.64 6.43
N ALA A 70 -6.08 0.52 7.75
CA ALA A 70 -6.59 1.62 8.57
C ALA A 70 -5.67 2.85 8.49
N ALA A 71 -4.36 2.65 8.55
CA ALA A 71 -3.40 3.74 8.46
C ALA A 71 -3.50 4.47 7.11
N ILE A 72 -3.59 3.70 6.03
CA ILE A 72 -3.71 4.27 4.69
C ILE A 72 -5.02 5.05 4.57
N MET A 73 -6.13 4.45 4.98
CA MET A 73 -7.43 5.09 4.86
C MET A 73 -7.52 6.36 5.70
N ASN A 74 -7.01 6.32 6.91
CA ASN A 74 -7.02 7.51 7.77
C ASN A 74 -6.12 8.62 7.21
N GLY A 75 -4.98 8.26 6.65
CA GLY A 75 -4.06 9.24 6.07
C GLY A 75 -4.54 9.83 4.75
N ALA A 76 -5.22 9.03 3.94
CA ALA A 76 -5.61 9.43 2.59
C ALA A 76 -6.99 10.07 2.49
N HIS A 77 -7.83 9.87 3.50
CA HIS A 77 -9.23 10.32 3.45
C HIS A 77 -9.35 11.85 3.40
N THR A 78 -10.12 12.35 2.45
CA THR A 78 -10.54 13.75 2.40
C THR A 78 -12.05 13.87 2.38
N GLY A 79 -12.73 12.82 1.93
CA GLY A 79 -14.19 12.84 1.74
C GLY A 79 -14.61 13.36 0.38
N LEU A 80 -13.64 13.72 -0.45
CA LEU A 80 -13.90 14.23 -1.79
C LEU A 80 -13.71 13.14 -2.84
N PRO A 81 -14.35 13.29 -4.02
CA PRO A 81 -14.07 12.37 -5.13
C PRO A 81 -12.59 12.36 -5.46
N GLY A 82 -12.06 11.19 -5.77
CA GLY A 82 -10.65 11.05 -6.09
C GLY A 82 -9.78 10.62 -4.94
N ASP A 83 -10.36 10.31 -3.78
CA ASP A 83 -9.59 9.79 -2.63
C ASP A 83 -8.88 8.48 -2.93
N GLY A 84 -9.40 7.69 -3.85
CA GLY A 84 -8.75 6.48 -4.29
C GLY A 84 -9.29 5.21 -3.64
N VAL A 85 -8.48 4.17 -3.71
CA VAL A 85 -8.89 2.83 -3.26
C VAL A 85 -7.74 2.12 -2.57
N VAL A 86 -8.08 1.12 -1.77
CA VAL A 86 -7.11 0.19 -1.19
C VAL A 86 -7.58 -1.23 -1.51
N ALA A 87 -6.68 -2.04 -2.01
CA ALA A 87 -6.96 -3.45 -2.32
C ALA A 87 -5.99 -4.35 -1.57
N VAL A 88 -6.48 -5.50 -1.14
CA VAL A 88 -5.65 -6.50 -0.47
C VAL A 88 -5.68 -7.77 -1.30
N MET A 89 -4.50 -8.30 -1.64
CA MET A 89 -4.38 -9.47 -2.49
C MET A 89 -3.51 -10.53 -1.81
N PRO A 90 -3.85 -11.81 -1.99
CA PRO A 90 -2.98 -12.87 -1.49
C PRO A 90 -1.70 -12.95 -2.34
N VAL A 91 -0.60 -13.30 -1.68
CA VAL A 91 0.67 -13.57 -2.33
C VAL A 91 0.98 -15.04 -2.07
N GLU A 92 0.99 -15.86 -3.12
CA GLU A 92 1.21 -17.29 -2.95
C GLU A 92 2.62 -17.59 -2.47
N LYS A 93 3.60 -16.95 -3.09
CA LYS A 93 5.01 -17.15 -2.78
C LYS A 93 5.76 -15.83 -2.92
N PHE A 94 6.77 -15.66 -2.11
CA PHE A 94 7.58 -14.44 -2.13
C PHE A 94 9.04 -14.84 -2.05
N TYR A 95 9.83 -14.46 -3.05
CA TYR A 95 11.23 -14.84 -3.15
C TYR A 95 12.12 -13.62 -3.06
N LEU A 96 13.26 -13.79 -2.44
CA LEU A 96 14.31 -12.76 -2.43
C LEU A 96 15.34 -13.10 -3.50
N ILE A 97 15.56 -12.15 -4.39
CA ILE A 97 16.55 -12.34 -5.47
C ILE A 97 17.95 -12.49 -4.88
N ARG A 98 18.26 -11.69 -3.87
CA ARG A 98 19.60 -11.71 -3.26
C ARG A 98 19.99 -13.08 -2.72
N THR A 99 19.06 -13.76 -2.05
CA THR A 99 19.33 -15.07 -1.45
C THR A 99 18.96 -16.23 -2.35
N ARG A 100 18.22 -15.96 -3.42
CA ARG A 100 17.71 -16.96 -4.37
C ARG A 100 16.82 -18.00 -3.68
N ALA A 101 16.08 -17.58 -2.66
CA ALA A 101 15.23 -18.45 -1.84
C ALA A 101 13.97 -17.73 -1.42
N GLU A 102 13.01 -18.48 -0.90
CA GLU A 102 11.79 -17.89 -0.34
C GLU A 102 12.14 -17.03 0.86
N ALA A 103 11.40 -15.94 1.03
CA ALA A 103 11.55 -15.05 2.16
C ALA A 103 11.10 -15.72 3.46
N THR A 104 11.71 -15.30 4.55
CA THR A 104 11.33 -15.75 5.89
C THR A 104 10.49 -14.69 6.60
N PRO A 105 9.78 -15.04 7.69
CA PRO A 105 8.94 -14.07 8.39
C PRO A 105 9.68 -12.82 8.88
N THR A 106 10.99 -12.91 9.10
CA THR A 106 11.77 -11.76 9.57
C THR A 106 11.94 -10.66 8.54
N GLU A 107 11.59 -10.92 7.29
CA GLU A 107 11.77 -9.98 6.20
C GLU A 107 10.53 -9.14 5.91
N PHE A 108 9.46 -9.36 6.67
CA PHE A 108 8.20 -8.63 6.51
C PHE A 108 7.82 -7.91 7.80
N TRP A 109 7.06 -6.85 7.63
CA TRP A 109 6.47 -6.16 8.77
C TRP A 109 5.13 -6.81 9.15
N PRO A 110 4.82 -6.96 10.42
CA PRO A 110 5.76 -6.80 11.53
C PRO A 110 6.78 -7.92 11.53
N ARG A 111 7.99 -7.60 11.93
CA ARG A 111 9.05 -8.59 11.96
C ARG A 111 8.75 -9.63 13.04
N ALA A 112 9.15 -10.87 12.76
CA ALA A 112 9.02 -11.93 13.74
C ALA A 112 9.87 -11.59 14.96
N GLU A 113 9.35 -11.91 16.15
CA GLU A 113 10.11 -11.72 17.38
C GLU A 113 11.35 -12.61 17.38
N ARG A 114 12.38 -12.10 18.02
CA ARG A 114 13.66 -12.81 18.11
C ARG A 114 13.67 -13.83 19.25
#